data_134ac12414d563983cf37401df1b981d
#
_entry.id   134ac12414d563983cf37401df1b981d
#
_cell.length_a   1.000
_cell.length_b   1.000
_cell.length_c   1.000
_cell.angle_alpha   90.00
_cell.angle_beta   90.00
_cell.angle_gamma   90.00
#
_symmetry.space_group_name_H-M   'P 1'
#
loop_
_entity.id
_entity.type
_entity.pdbx_description
1 polymer ?
#
loop_
_entity_poly.entity_id
_entity_poly.type
_entity_poly.pdbx_seq_one_letter_code
_entity_poly.pdbx_strand_id
1 'polypeptide(L)'
;EDHISSTHPPLPPTTEDDRFAWLRLLRSRRVGISTFYRLMGEHGSAQAALEALPDVASAAGVDGYEICPEGVVLKEFKAAKFARARLICRGEPLYPAAFNDLPDAPPLFWAVGDAGLLSRPSVAIVGARNASSLGLRMAKTLAGELGQAGYTVVSGLARGIDTAAHIASLQTGTVAVFAGGVDVLYPSENAKLAEDMIAAGGLRISEQPMGLQPQARHFPMRNRLISGLSRAVVVVEAAAKSGSLITAKNALDQGRDVFAVPGHPMDARASGCNMLIRDGAVLVRNAQDILDEVQSLSGNEPEQADLDLPVAPPPPQPRRSKQETQALHQEILDRLGPSPVSEDQLIRDLNLASSQVSPALTEMELEGRLKRLSGGMLALAV
;
A
#
# COMPACT_ATOMS: atom_id res chain seq x y z
N GLU A 1 26.38 4.99 -23.80
CA GLU A 1 26.14 5.57 -22.46
C GLU A 1 25.52 4.48 -21.61
N ASP A 2 26.26 4.05 -20.59
CA ASP A 2 25.92 2.90 -19.75
C ASP A 2 24.76 3.26 -18.82
N HIS A 3 23.55 2.80 -19.14
CA HIS A 3 22.43 2.83 -18.21
C HIS A 3 22.61 1.70 -17.15
N ILE A 4 23.22 2.07 -16.04
CA ILE A 4 23.33 1.22 -14.87
C ILE A 4 21.90 1.10 -14.28
N SER A 5 21.31 -0.09 -14.37
CA SER A 5 20.09 -0.41 -13.62
C SER A 5 20.40 -0.32 -12.12
N SER A 6 20.02 0.78 -11.51
CA SER A 6 20.26 1.04 -10.09
C SER A 6 19.28 0.20 -9.26
N THR A 7 19.82 -0.66 -8.40
CA THR A 7 19.06 -1.38 -7.35
C THR A 7 18.65 -0.46 -6.19
N HIS A 8 19.05 0.81 -6.23
CA HIS A 8 18.71 1.80 -5.21
C HIS A 8 17.30 2.35 -5.44
N PRO A 9 16.56 2.63 -4.36
CA PRO A 9 15.29 3.32 -4.48
C PRO A 9 15.48 4.65 -5.24
N PRO A 10 14.47 5.08 -6.03
CA PRO A 10 14.59 6.33 -6.76
C PRO A 10 14.82 7.50 -5.79
N LEU A 11 15.66 8.44 -6.20
CA LEU A 11 15.88 9.66 -5.43
C LEU A 11 14.55 10.41 -5.27
N PRO A 12 14.27 10.97 -4.08
CA PRO A 12 13.06 11.74 -3.87
C PRO A 12 13.01 12.97 -4.78
N PRO A 13 11.80 13.41 -5.17
CA PRO A 13 11.67 14.63 -5.95
C PRO A 13 12.13 15.84 -5.13
N THR A 14 12.96 16.68 -5.72
CA THR A 14 13.55 17.85 -5.05
C THR A 14 12.85 19.16 -5.41
N THR A 15 12.17 19.18 -6.55
CA THR A 15 11.46 20.35 -7.08
C THR A 15 9.95 20.07 -7.26
N GLU A 16 9.17 21.13 -7.44
CA GLU A 16 7.76 20.98 -7.81
C GLU A 16 7.58 20.34 -9.19
N ASP A 17 8.52 20.60 -10.11
CA ASP A 17 8.53 19.97 -11.45
C ASP A 17 8.79 18.46 -11.35
N ASP A 18 9.66 18.02 -10.45
CA ASP A 18 9.87 16.59 -10.19
C ASP A 18 8.62 15.94 -9.63
N ARG A 19 7.96 16.59 -8.66
CA ARG A 19 6.68 16.09 -8.10
C ARG A 19 5.59 16.01 -9.15
N PHE A 20 5.53 17.00 -10.03
CA PHE A 20 4.64 17.00 -11.17
C PHE A 20 4.91 15.82 -12.11
N ALA A 21 6.16 15.57 -12.45
CA ALA A 21 6.57 14.46 -13.31
C ALA A 21 6.30 13.10 -12.65
N TRP A 22 6.56 12.95 -11.35
CA TRP A 22 6.22 11.73 -10.60
C TRP A 22 4.74 11.42 -10.65
N LEU A 23 3.91 12.43 -10.38
CA LEU A 23 2.45 12.26 -10.44
C LEU A 23 2.00 11.94 -11.87
N ARG A 24 2.52 12.65 -12.87
CA ARG A 24 2.21 12.44 -14.29
C ARG A 24 2.56 11.03 -14.75
N LEU A 25 3.73 10.52 -14.36
CA LEU A 25 4.15 9.16 -14.65
C LEU A 25 3.19 8.14 -14.06
N LEU A 26 2.88 8.27 -12.76
CA LEU A 26 1.97 7.34 -12.07
C LEU A 26 0.52 7.43 -12.58
N ARG A 27 0.10 8.56 -13.14
CA ARG A 27 -1.24 8.74 -13.75
C ARG A 27 -1.29 8.33 -15.22
N SER A 28 -0.16 7.99 -15.83
CA SER A 28 -0.11 7.50 -17.19
C SER A 28 -0.75 6.11 -17.29
N ARG A 29 -1.42 5.84 -18.42
CA ARG A 29 -2.19 4.62 -18.62
C ARG A 29 -1.32 3.38 -18.44
N ARG A 30 -1.79 2.38 -17.66
CA ARG A 30 -1.10 1.12 -17.38
C ARG A 30 0.23 1.27 -16.61
N VAL A 31 0.53 2.44 -16.07
CA VAL A 31 1.65 2.61 -15.17
C VAL A 31 1.16 2.35 -13.74
N GLY A 32 1.37 1.14 -13.26
CA GLY A 32 1.18 0.74 -11.87
C GLY A 32 2.42 1.01 -11.03
N ILE A 33 2.39 0.63 -9.76
CA ILE A 33 3.50 0.85 -8.81
C ILE A 33 4.79 0.18 -9.29
N SER A 34 4.72 -1.10 -9.69
CA SER A 34 5.90 -1.84 -10.18
C SER A 34 6.48 -1.20 -11.44
N THR A 35 5.61 -0.83 -12.40
CA THR A 35 6.02 -0.16 -13.64
C THR A 35 6.65 1.19 -13.34
N PHE A 36 6.09 1.96 -12.39
CA PHE A 36 6.67 3.22 -11.95
C PHE A 36 8.11 3.03 -11.46
N TYR A 37 8.33 2.11 -10.52
CA TYR A 37 9.67 1.88 -9.97
C TYR A 37 10.65 1.35 -10.99
N ARG A 38 10.21 0.48 -11.89
CA ARG A 38 11.05 0.00 -12.98
C ARG A 38 11.51 1.14 -13.89
N LEU A 39 10.56 1.95 -14.37
CA LEU A 39 10.87 3.09 -15.25
C LEU A 39 11.79 4.10 -14.57
N MET A 40 11.58 4.38 -13.28
CA MET A 40 12.47 5.22 -12.50
C MET A 40 13.88 4.64 -12.40
N GLY A 41 14.00 3.33 -12.19
CA GLY A 41 15.30 2.63 -12.13
C GLY A 41 16.03 2.59 -13.47
N GLU A 42 15.30 2.43 -14.58
CA GLU A 42 15.87 2.35 -15.94
C GLU A 42 16.28 3.73 -16.49
N HIS A 43 15.50 4.77 -16.18
CA HIS A 43 15.69 6.09 -16.77
C HIS A 43 16.25 7.15 -15.78
N GLY A 44 16.37 6.81 -14.50
CA GLY A 44 16.96 7.65 -13.46
C GLY A 44 16.08 8.80 -12.97
N SER A 45 15.13 9.28 -13.78
CA SER A 45 14.17 10.34 -13.40
C SER A 45 12.81 10.15 -14.02
N ALA A 46 11.78 10.76 -13.41
CA ALA A 46 10.41 10.70 -13.94
C ALA A 46 10.27 11.44 -15.27
N GLN A 47 11.01 12.51 -15.50
CA GLN A 47 11.04 13.25 -16.76
C GLN A 47 11.56 12.35 -17.88
N ALA A 48 12.73 11.73 -17.68
CA ALA A 48 13.32 10.82 -18.66
C ALA A 48 12.43 9.59 -18.90
N ALA A 49 11.81 9.05 -17.82
CA ALA A 49 10.86 7.96 -17.92
C ALA A 49 9.61 8.34 -18.75
N LEU A 50 9.07 9.54 -18.59
CA LEU A 50 7.96 10.05 -19.38
C LEU A 50 8.32 10.20 -20.86
N GLU A 51 9.52 10.70 -21.17
CA GLU A 51 10.01 10.84 -22.55
C GLU A 51 10.17 9.47 -23.22
N ALA A 52 10.68 8.47 -22.49
CA ALA A 52 10.89 7.11 -23.01
C ALA A 52 9.60 6.27 -23.07
N LEU A 53 8.57 6.61 -22.29
CA LEU A 53 7.38 5.79 -22.11
C LEU A 53 6.62 5.45 -23.42
N PRO A 54 6.47 6.35 -24.42
CA PRO A 54 5.88 6.01 -25.71
C PRO A 54 6.65 4.94 -26.47
N ASP A 55 8.00 5.03 -26.44
CA ASP A 55 8.87 4.06 -27.14
C ASP A 55 8.84 2.71 -26.42
N VAL A 56 8.86 2.71 -25.09
CA VAL A 56 8.71 1.49 -24.27
C VAL A 56 7.36 0.82 -24.55
N ALA A 57 6.28 1.60 -24.64
CA ALA A 57 4.96 1.08 -24.94
C ALA A 57 4.86 0.53 -26.37
N SER A 58 5.47 1.22 -27.36
CA SER A 58 5.53 0.76 -28.74
C SER A 58 6.33 -0.53 -28.87
N ALA A 59 7.46 -0.64 -28.18
CA ALA A 59 8.26 -1.87 -28.14
C ALA A 59 7.47 -3.06 -27.52
N ALA A 60 6.54 -2.76 -26.60
CA ALA A 60 5.62 -3.72 -25.99
C ALA A 60 4.35 -3.96 -26.86
N GLY A 61 4.30 -3.49 -28.12
CA GLY A 61 3.18 -3.70 -29.03
C GLY A 61 1.96 -2.80 -28.81
N VAL A 62 2.13 -1.70 -28.04
CA VAL A 62 1.07 -0.72 -27.78
C VAL A 62 1.28 0.50 -28.67
N ASP A 63 0.68 0.49 -29.86
CA ASP A 63 0.75 1.63 -30.76
C ASP A 63 -0.09 2.82 -30.27
N GLY A 64 0.39 4.03 -30.56
CA GLY A 64 -0.31 5.27 -30.22
C GLY A 64 -0.47 5.50 -28.71
N TYR A 65 0.50 5.07 -27.92
CA TYR A 65 0.48 5.30 -26.48
C TYR A 65 0.60 6.79 -26.16
N GLU A 66 -0.35 7.31 -25.39
CA GLU A 66 -0.35 8.67 -24.90
C GLU A 66 -0.04 8.70 -23.41
N ILE A 67 1.00 9.46 -23.03
CA ILE A 67 1.28 9.76 -21.64
C ILE A 67 0.16 10.61 -21.03
N CYS A 68 0.02 10.59 -19.72
CA CYS A 68 -0.97 11.40 -19.03
C CYS A 68 -0.85 12.88 -19.43
N PRO A 69 -1.92 13.53 -19.94
CA PRO A 69 -1.89 14.93 -20.31
C PRO A 69 -1.58 15.83 -19.09
N GLU A 70 -0.76 16.85 -19.28
CA GLU A 70 -0.40 17.80 -18.20
C GLU A 70 -1.63 18.45 -17.55
N GLY A 71 -2.64 18.75 -18.36
CA GLY A 71 -3.89 19.33 -17.88
C GLY A 71 -4.62 18.46 -16.85
N VAL A 72 -4.44 17.14 -16.87
CA VAL A 72 -5.02 16.21 -15.87
C VAL A 72 -4.31 16.39 -14.54
N VAL A 73 -2.98 16.41 -14.56
CA VAL A 73 -2.14 16.59 -13.38
C VAL A 73 -2.33 17.98 -12.76
N LEU A 74 -2.39 19.02 -13.61
CA LEU A 74 -2.67 20.39 -13.15
C LEU A 74 -4.04 20.50 -12.45
N LYS A 75 -5.07 19.82 -12.97
CA LYS A 75 -6.37 19.75 -12.32
C LYS A 75 -6.29 19.04 -10.96
N GLU A 76 -5.52 17.97 -10.87
CA GLU A 76 -5.32 17.22 -9.63
C GLU A 76 -4.62 18.10 -8.57
N PHE A 77 -3.54 18.82 -8.93
CA PHE A 77 -2.88 19.77 -8.02
C PHE A 77 -3.78 20.94 -7.60
N LYS A 78 -4.62 21.45 -8.52
CA LYS A 78 -5.61 22.48 -8.15
C LYS A 78 -6.62 21.97 -7.14
N ALA A 79 -7.16 20.76 -7.34
CA ALA A 79 -8.07 20.13 -6.39
C ALA A 79 -7.39 19.87 -5.05
N ALA A 80 -6.14 19.42 -5.05
CA ALA A 80 -5.34 19.20 -3.85
C ALA A 80 -5.14 20.52 -3.07
N LYS A 81 -4.81 21.62 -3.74
CA LYS A 81 -4.67 22.93 -3.12
C LYS A 81 -5.98 23.39 -2.46
N PHE A 82 -7.11 23.18 -3.13
CA PHE A 82 -8.44 23.51 -2.57
C PHE A 82 -8.73 22.65 -1.33
N ALA A 83 -8.43 21.36 -1.37
CA ALA A 83 -8.61 20.43 -0.25
C ALA A 83 -7.53 20.56 0.84
N ARG A 84 -6.56 21.46 0.68
CA ARG A 84 -5.36 21.59 1.54
C ARG A 84 -4.58 20.28 1.65
N ALA A 85 -4.60 19.48 0.59
CA ALA A 85 -3.86 18.22 0.52
C ALA A 85 -2.41 18.49 0.13
N ARG A 86 -1.51 17.74 0.77
CA ARG A 86 -0.07 17.69 0.47
C ARG A 86 0.24 16.40 -0.27
N LEU A 87 1.04 16.49 -1.32
CA LEU A 87 1.65 15.32 -1.95
C LEU A 87 2.87 14.90 -1.12
N ILE A 88 2.94 13.64 -0.76
CA ILE A 88 4.10 13.04 -0.08
C ILE A 88 4.65 11.95 -0.98
N CYS A 89 5.93 12.06 -1.34
CA CYS A 89 6.62 11.14 -2.23
C CYS A 89 7.61 10.27 -1.45
N ARG A 90 7.87 9.07 -1.96
CA ARG A 90 8.84 8.15 -1.37
C ARG A 90 10.22 8.81 -1.30
N GLY A 91 10.89 8.63 -0.15
CA GLY A 91 12.19 9.23 0.14
C GLY A 91 12.13 10.64 0.76
N GLU A 92 10.94 11.27 0.84
CA GLU A 92 10.77 12.53 1.57
C GLU A 92 10.72 12.28 3.10
N PRO A 93 11.08 13.27 3.93
CA PRO A 93 11.11 13.11 5.39
C PRO A 93 9.77 12.73 6.04
N LEU A 94 8.64 13.08 5.40
CA LEU A 94 7.30 12.75 5.89
C LEU A 94 6.77 11.42 5.33
N TYR A 95 7.52 10.75 4.46
CA TYR A 95 7.12 9.45 3.96
C TYR A 95 7.33 8.39 5.05
N PRO A 96 6.31 7.57 5.38
CA PRO A 96 6.42 6.62 6.49
C PRO A 96 7.51 5.58 6.23
N ALA A 97 8.44 5.41 7.15
CA ALA A 97 9.48 4.38 7.05
C ALA A 97 8.87 2.97 6.93
N ALA A 98 7.73 2.73 7.59
CA ALA A 98 7.01 1.47 7.53
C ALA A 98 6.56 1.06 6.11
N PHE A 99 6.42 2.00 5.17
CA PHE A 99 6.10 1.68 3.78
C PHE A 99 7.32 1.20 2.98
N ASN A 100 8.56 1.47 3.44
CA ASN A 100 9.75 1.04 2.70
C ASN A 100 9.90 -0.48 2.62
N ASP A 101 9.32 -1.20 3.59
CA ASP A 101 9.34 -2.67 3.65
C ASP A 101 8.29 -3.31 2.74
N LEU A 102 7.38 -2.51 2.16
CA LEU A 102 6.32 -3.03 1.31
C LEU A 102 6.82 -3.26 -0.12
N PRO A 103 6.58 -4.44 -0.70
CA PRO A 103 6.94 -4.72 -2.10
C PRO A 103 6.18 -3.82 -3.09
N ASP A 104 5.00 -3.36 -2.69
CA ASP A 104 4.12 -2.47 -3.45
C ASP A 104 3.93 -1.11 -2.74
N ALA A 105 4.99 -0.58 -2.13
CA ALA A 105 4.99 0.73 -1.49
C ALA A 105 4.48 1.81 -2.45
N PRO A 106 3.53 2.69 -2.03
CA PRO A 106 3.04 3.73 -2.92
C PRO A 106 4.17 4.72 -3.25
N PRO A 107 4.46 5.01 -4.55
CA PRO A 107 5.49 6.01 -4.89
C PRO A 107 5.18 7.39 -4.32
N LEU A 108 3.90 7.70 -4.21
CA LEU A 108 3.37 8.94 -3.66
C LEU A 108 1.93 8.74 -3.15
N PHE A 109 1.50 9.61 -2.26
CA PHE A 109 0.12 9.69 -1.80
C PHE A 109 -0.26 11.11 -1.37
N TRP A 110 -1.54 11.40 -1.41
CA TRP A 110 -2.10 12.65 -0.91
C TRP A 110 -2.41 12.56 0.59
N ALA A 111 -2.11 13.62 1.33
CA ALA A 111 -2.32 13.72 2.76
C ALA A 111 -3.04 15.02 3.12
N VAL A 112 -4.05 14.96 4.00
CA VAL A 112 -4.75 16.12 4.58
C VAL A 112 -4.71 16.00 6.09
N GLY A 113 -4.23 17.03 6.78
CA GLY A 113 -4.08 17.07 8.23
C GLY A 113 -2.63 17.01 8.69
N ASP A 114 -2.40 16.50 9.90
CA ASP A 114 -1.08 16.44 10.52
C ASP A 114 -0.27 15.22 10.02
N ALA A 115 0.61 15.46 9.06
CA ALA A 115 1.50 14.42 8.53
C ALA A 115 2.57 13.95 9.55
N GLY A 116 2.80 14.66 10.64
CA GLY A 116 3.70 14.23 11.72
C GLY A 116 3.25 12.92 12.38
N LEU A 117 1.95 12.59 12.30
CA LEU A 117 1.43 11.30 12.77
C LEU A 117 2.03 10.08 12.05
N LEU A 118 2.53 10.26 10.82
CA LEU A 118 3.16 9.18 10.04
C LEU A 118 4.51 8.73 10.60
N SER A 119 5.16 9.55 11.41
CA SER A 119 6.43 9.22 12.06
C SER A 119 6.24 8.56 13.43
N ARG A 120 5.01 8.52 13.95
CA ARG A 120 4.71 7.91 15.25
C ARG A 120 4.44 6.40 15.08
N PRO A 121 4.76 5.59 16.11
CA PRO A 121 4.35 4.19 16.09
C PRO A 121 2.83 4.09 15.98
N SER A 122 2.36 3.16 15.17
CA SER A 122 0.92 3.03 14.90
C SER A 122 0.42 1.60 14.97
N VAL A 123 -0.87 1.45 15.32
CA VAL A 123 -1.59 0.19 15.37
C VAL A 123 -2.90 0.34 14.59
N ALA A 124 -3.17 -0.60 13.69
CA ALA A 124 -4.43 -0.61 12.96
C ALA A 124 -5.53 -1.29 13.77
N ILE A 125 -6.72 -0.70 13.77
CA ILE A 125 -7.95 -1.33 14.32
C ILE A 125 -8.97 -1.43 13.21
N VAL A 126 -9.36 -2.65 12.86
CA VAL A 126 -10.30 -2.94 11.78
C VAL A 126 -11.37 -3.95 12.22
N GLY A 127 -12.49 -4.01 11.49
CA GLY A 127 -13.50 -4.98 11.82
C GLY A 127 -14.81 -4.84 11.05
N ALA A 128 -15.87 -5.36 11.64
CA ALA A 128 -17.21 -5.41 11.05
C ALA A 128 -17.80 -4.01 10.84
N ARG A 129 -18.41 -3.80 9.66
CA ARG A 129 -19.20 -2.59 9.37
C ARG A 129 -20.52 -2.57 10.13
N ASN A 130 -21.09 -3.72 10.39
CA ASN A 130 -22.28 -3.90 11.21
C ASN A 130 -21.88 -4.58 12.53
N ALA A 131 -21.13 -3.83 13.34
CA ALA A 131 -20.60 -4.30 14.60
C ALA A 131 -21.66 -4.36 15.71
N SER A 132 -21.46 -5.28 16.65
CA SER A 132 -22.26 -5.33 17.86
C SER A 132 -21.96 -4.18 18.82
N SER A 133 -22.83 -3.94 19.79
CA SER A 133 -22.57 -2.95 20.85
C SER A 133 -21.33 -3.31 21.67
N LEU A 134 -21.03 -4.60 21.84
CA LEU A 134 -19.81 -5.08 22.50
C LEU A 134 -18.57 -4.81 21.65
N GLY A 135 -18.63 -5.10 20.35
CA GLY A 135 -17.55 -4.81 19.42
C GLY A 135 -17.23 -3.32 19.33
N LEU A 136 -18.26 -2.46 19.23
CA LEU A 136 -18.08 -1.01 19.24
C LEU A 136 -17.41 -0.50 20.54
N ARG A 137 -17.84 -1.04 21.68
CA ARG A 137 -17.24 -0.70 22.98
C ARG A 137 -15.80 -1.16 23.07
N MET A 138 -15.51 -2.42 22.64
CA MET A 138 -14.16 -2.97 22.60
C MET A 138 -13.24 -2.13 21.72
N ALA A 139 -13.66 -1.78 20.50
CA ALA A 139 -12.90 -0.92 19.61
C ALA A 139 -12.58 0.45 20.21
N LYS A 140 -13.56 1.08 20.88
CA LYS A 140 -13.35 2.34 21.59
C LYS A 140 -12.34 2.23 22.74
N THR A 141 -12.47 1.19 23.56
CA THR A 141 -11.56 0.96 24.67
C THR A 141 -10.13 0.75 24.17
N LEU A 142 -9.92 -0.17 23.23
CA LEU A 142 -8.62 -0.45 22.66
C LEU A 142 -8.00 0.79 22.00
N ALA A 143 -8.76 1.51 21.18
CA ALA A 143 -8.26 2.71 20.50
C ALA A 143 -7.88 3.83 21.48
N GLY A 144 -8.69 4.04 22.52
CA GLY A 144 -8.43 5.04 23.54
C GLY A 144 -7.17 4.72 24.36
N GLU A 145 -7.03 3.49 24.81
CA GLU A 145 -5.89 3.04 25.62
C GLU A 145 -4.59 3.01 24.80
N LEU A 146 -4.61 2.52 23.56
CA LEU A 146 -3.46 2.57 22.65
C LEU A 146 -3.05 4.02 22.35
N GLY A 147 -4.04 4.90 22.12
CA GLY A 147 -3.78 6.32 21.92
C GLY A 147 -3.12 6.98 23.13
N GLN A 148 -3.59 6.68 24.36
CA GLN A 148 -2.98 7.14 25.60
C GLN A 148 -1.55 6.61 25.80
N ALA A 149 -1.28 5.39 25.34
CA ALA A 149 0.06 4.80 25.34
C ALA A 149 0.99 5.36 24.23
N GLY A 150 0.53 6.36 23.46
CA GLY A 150 1.35 7.05 22.46
C GLY A 150 1.29 6.48 21.04
N TYR A 151 0.46 5.47 20.80
CA TYR A 151 0.28 4.92 19.45
C TYR A 151 -0.74 5.70 18.64
N THR A 152 -0.43 5.92 17.38
CA THR A 152 -1.41 6.44 16.40
C THR A 152 -2.33 5.30 15.97
N VAL A 153 -3.65 5.54 16.03
CA VAL A 153 -4.64 4.55 15.56
C VAL A 153 -4.90 4.72 14.08
N VAL A 154 -4.66 3.66 13.32
CA VAL A 154 -4.89 3.63 11.86
C VAL A 154 -6.14 2.83 11.54
N SER A 155 -7.00 3.34 10.65
CA SER A 155 -8.14 2.57 10.15
C SER A 155 -8.63 3.11 8.81
N GLY A 156 -9.74 2.56 8.31
CA GLY A 156 -10.24 2.84 6.97
C GLY A 156 -11.48 3.73 6.89
N LEU A 157 -11.87 4.35 8.00
CA LEU A 157 -13.08 5.18 8.09
C LEU A 157 -14.39 4.48 7.66
N ALA A 158 -14.42 3.16 7.66
CA ALA A 158 -15.66 2.42 7.41
C ALA A 158 -16.65 2.57 8.57
N ARG A 159 -17.91 2.24 8.33
CA ARG A 159 -18.91 2.14 9.43
C ARG A 159 -18.47 1.10 10.45
N GLY A 160 -18.99 1.17 11.65
CA GLY A 160 -18.79 0.17 12.70
C GLY A 160 -17.46 0.32 13.43
N ILE A 161 -16.63 -0.70 13.41
CA ILE A 161 -15.38 -0.77 14.19
C ILE A 161 -14.43 0.39 13.86
N ASP A 162 -14.21 0.68 12.57
CA ASP A 162 -13.33 1.78 12.14
C ASP A 162 -13.81 3.13 12.70
N THR A 163 -15.12 3.41 12.59
CA THR A 163 -15.74 4.62 13.15
C THR A 163 -15.50 4.73 14.65
N ALA A 164 -15.73 3.63 15.39
CA ALA A 164 -15.56 3.60 16.85
C ALA A 164 -14.09 3.84 17.26
N ALA A 165 -13.15 3.26 16.53
CA ALA A 165 -11.72 3.44 16.73
C ALA A 165 -11.29 4.88 16.50
N HIS A 166 -11.69 5.50 15.37
CA HIS A 166 -11.36 6.89 15.06
C HIS A 166 -11.93 7.86 16.11
N ILE A 167 -13.19 7.68 16.52
CA ILE A 167 -13.82 8.55 17.54
C ILE A 167 -13.02 8.52 18.86
N ALA A 168 -12.61 7.33 19.29
CA ALA A 168 -11.92 7.17 20.57
C ALA A 168 -10.47 7.68 20.55
N SER A 169 -9.85 7.81 19.38
CA SER A 169 -8.47 8.27 19.21
C SER A 169 -8.36 9.69 18.62
N LEU A 170 -9.46 10.45 18.54
CA LEU A 170 -9.45 11.82 18.00
C LEU A 170 -8.42 12.73 18.68
N GLN A 171 -8.31 12.66 20.01
CA GLN A 171 -7.44 13.55 20.78
C GLN A 171 -6.00 13.05 20.92
N THR A 172 -5.75 11.78 20.62
CA THR A 172 -4.43 11.15 20.80
C THR A 172 -3.67 10.98 19.48
N GLY A 173 -4.38 11.00 18.37
CA GLY A 173 -3.85 10.87 17.01
C GLY A 173 -4.45 9.67 16.28
N THR A 174 -5.03 9.97 15.12
CA THR A 174 -5.64 8.94 14.27
C THR A 174 -5.42 9.22 12.79
N VAL A 175 -5.21 8.17 12.00
CA VAL A 175 -4.98 8.22 10.56
C VAL A 175 -6.05 7.42 9.84
N ALA A 176 -6.79 8.06 8.95
CA ALA A 176 -7.72 7.38 8.06
C ALA A 176 -7.11 7.20 6.67
N VAL A 177 -7.06 5.96 6.21
CA VAL A 177 -6.63 5.63 4.85
C VAL A 177 -7.86 5.54 3.96
N PHE A 178 -7.88 6.30 2.86
CA PHE A 178 -9.04 6.38 1.95
C PHE A 178 -8.89 5.46 0.74
N ALA A 179 -10.03 4.94 0.26
CA ALA A 179 -10.09 4.10 -0.94
C ALA A 179 -10.42 4.91 -2.22
N GLY A 180 -10.91 6.12 -2.07
CA GLY A 180 -11.09 7.13 -3.12
C GLY A 180 -10.11 8.28 -2.95
N GLY A 181 -10.31 9.39 -3.65
CA GLY A 181 -9.54 10.62 -3.44
C GLY A 181 -9.60 11.06 -1.98
N VAL A 182 -8.51 11.65 -1.47
CA VAL A 182 -8.43 12.09 -0.07
C VAL A 182 -9.45 13.20 0.27
N ASP A 183 -9.97 13.86 -0.75
CA ASP A 183 -11.02 14.87 -0.71
C ASP A 183 -12.45 14.29 -0.81
N VAL A 184 -12.58 13.00 -1.09
CA VAL A 184 -13.87 12.32 -1.23
C VAL A 184 -14.26 11.65 0.08
N LEU A 185 -15.13 12.28 0.84
CA LEU A 185 -15.57 11.79 2.15
C LEU A 185 -16.56 10.63 2.00
N TYR A 186 -16.06 9.42 2.18
CA TYR A 186 -16.84 8.18 2.07
C TYR A 186 -16.56 7.24 3.26
N PRO A 187 -17.60 6.61 3.84
CA PRO A 187 -19.02 6.77 3.53
C PRO A 187 -19.57 8.13 4.01
N SER A 188 -20.67 8.58 3.42
CA SER A 188 -21.27 9.90 3.74
C SER A 188 -21.65 10.06 5.21
N GLU A 189 -22.01 8.97 5.87
CA GLU A 189 -22.34 8.92 7.30
C GLU A 189 -21.14 9.31 8.18
N ASN A 190 -19.91 9.08 7.70
CA ASN A 190 -18.67 9.41 8.40
C ASN A 190 -18.04 10.73 7.91
N ALA A 191 -18.71 11.50 7.04
CA ALA A 191 -18.16 12.76 6.52
C ALA A 191 -17.82 13.73 7.64
N LYS A 192 -18.74 13.92 8.61
CA LYS A 192 -18.47 14.76 9.78
C LYS A 192 -17.29 14.25 10.62
N LEU A 193 -17.18 12.94 10.85
CA LEU A 193 -16.06 12.36 11.57
C LEU A 193 -14.74 12.64 10.85
N ALA A 194 -14.70 12.53 9.52
CA ALA A 194 -13.52 12.83 8.72
C ALA A 194 -13.07 14.29 8.86
N GLU A 195 -14.01 15.24 8.99
CA GLU A 195 -13.72 16.65 9.25
C GLU A 195 -13.26 16.89 10.70
N ASP A 196 -13.96 16.29 11.67
CA ASP A 196 -13.63 16.36 13.09
C ASP A 196 -12.21 15.77 13.35
N MET A 197 -11.80 14.73 12.64
CA MET A 197 -10.45 14.18 12.71
C MET A 197 -9.40 15.23 12.35
N ILE A 198 -9.58 15.95 11.24
CA ILE A 198 -8.64 17.00 10.82
C ILE A 198 -8.63 18.16 11.82
N ALA A 199 -9.79 18.57 12.31
CA ALA A 199 -9.90 19.62 13.31
C ALA A 199 -9.20 19.27 14.63
N ALA A 200 -9.15 17.98 14.98
CA ALA A 200 -8.48 17.45 16.17
C ALA A 200 -6.97 17.15 15.96
N GLY A 201 -6.40 17.47 14.79
CA GLY A 201 -5.00 17.17 14.48
C GLY A 201 -4.75 15.73 13.97
N GLY A 202 -5.79 15.07 13.47
CA GLY A 202 -5.67 13.79 12.79
C GLY A 202 -5.23 13.93 11.33
N LEU A 203 -5.14 12.79 10.63
CA LEU A 203 -4.65 12.71 9.26
C LEU A 203 -5.55 11.84 8.38
N ARG A 204 -5.74 12.24 7.14
CA ARG A 204 -6.30 11.41 6.07
C ARG A 204 -5.27 11.24 4.97
N ILE A 205 -5.12 10.02 4.45
CA ILE A 205 -4.22 9.73 3.32
C ILE A 205 -4.91 8.93 2.23
N SER A 206 -4.47 9.10 0.99
CA SER A 206 -4.90 8.29 -0.15
C SER A 206 -3.86 8.26 -1.26
N GLU A 207 -3.64 7.10 -1.89
CA GLU A 207 -2.85 6.96 -3.11
C GLU A 207 -3.66 7.26 -4.39
N GLN A 208 -4.98 7.39 -4.25
CA GLN A 208 -5.89 7.60 -5.37
C GLN A 208 -5.89 9.06 -5.83
N PRO A 209 -6.23 9.31 -7.13
CA PRO A 209 -6.38 10.67 -7.64
C PRO A 209 -7.41 11.48 -6.85
N MET A 210 -7.17 12.79 -6.76
CA MET A 210 -8.15 13.73 -6.20
C MET A 210 -9.49 13.61 -6.94
N GLY A 211 -10.59 13.66 -6.19
CA GLY A 211 -11.95 13.56 -6.72
C GLY A 211 -12.42 12.16 -7.11
N LEU A 212 -11.56 11.14 -7.02
CA LEU A 212 -11.95 9.78 -7.40
C LEU A 212 -12.97 9.21 -6.40
N GLN A 213 -14.15 8.85 -6.90
CA GLN A 213 -15.15 8.13 -6.10
C GLN A 213 -14.71 6.68 -5.85
N PRO A 214 -14.79 6.20 -4.60
CA PRO A 214 -14.37 4.83 -4.29
C PRO A 214 -15.29 3.79 -4.94
N GLN A 215 -14.67 2.77 -5.51
CA GLN A 215 -15.33 1.60 -6.08
C GLN A 215 -14.95 0.34 -5.29
N ALA A 216 -15.71 -0.74 -5.43
CA ALA A 216 -15.50 -1.99 -4.69
C ALA A 216 -14.04 -2.50 -4.75
N ARG A 217 -13.40 -2.41 -5.93
CA ARG A 217 -12.01 -2.83 -6.17
C ARG A 217 -10.97 -2.00 -5.42
N HIS A 218 -11.27 -0.76 -5.05
CA HIS A 218 -10.32 0.14 -4.38
C HIS A 218 -10.15 -0.18 -2.89
N PHE A 219 -11.16 -0.79 -2.25
CA PHE A 219 -11.08 -1.12 -0.82
C PHE A 219 -10.02 -2.18 -0.48
N PRO A 220 -9.93 -3.33 -1.20
CA PRO A 220 -8.85 -4.29 -0.98
C PRO A 220 -7.46 -3.69 -1.24
N MET A 221 -7.31 -2.88 -2.30
CA MET A 221 -6.06 -2.19 -2.60
C MET A 221 -5.62 -1.25 -1.48
N ARG A 222 -6.55 -0.47 -0.93
CA ARG A 222 -6.30 0.44 0.18
C ARG A 222 -5.91 -0.30 1.47
N ASN A 223 -6.49 -1.47 1.73
CA ASN A 223 -6.28 -2.20 2.99
C ASN A 223 -4.80 -2.54 3.26
N ARG A 224 -4.00 -2.76 2.20
CA ARG A 224 -2.55 -2.97 2.33
C ARG A 224 -1.81 -1.77 2.92
N LEU A 225 -2.34 -0.54 2.73
CA LEU A 225 -1.77 0.66 3.31
C LEU A 225 -2.13 0.80 4.79
N ILE A 226 -3.30 0.31 5.22
CA ILE A 226 -3.68 0.25 6.63
C ILE A 226 -2.72 -0.67 7.40
N SER A 227 -2.53 -1.89 6.91
CA SER A 227 -1.61 -2.85 7.54
C SER A 227 -0.16 -2.39 7.40
N GLY A 228 0.25 -1.91 6.22
CA GLY A 228 1.62 -1.48 5.95
C GLY A 228 2.09 -0.28 6.76
N LEU A 229 1.19 0.65 7.09
CA LEU A 229 1.51 1.78 7.96
C LEU A 229 1.68 1.37 9.42
N SER A 230 1.10 0.25 9.83
CA SER A 230 0.96 -0.15 11.22
C SER A 230 1.97 -1.23 11.61
N ARG A 231 2.42 -1.20 12.86
CA ARG A 231 3.24 -2.28 13.45
C ARG A 231 2.43 -3.56 13.61
N ALA A 232 1.14 -3.41 13.89
CA ALA A 232 0.22 -4.53 14.11
C ALA A 232 -1.20 -4.18 13.64
N VAL A 233 -1.99 -5.22 13.36
CA VAL A 233 -3.41 -5.11 12.98
C VAL A 233 -4.28 -5.84 13.98
N VAL A 234 -5.22 -5.13 14.60
CA VAL A 234 -6.20 -5.67 15.55
C VAL A 234 -7.54 -5.82 14.84
N VAL A 235 -8.07 -7.06 14.82
CA VAL A 235 -9.39 -7.37 14.27
C VAL A 235 -10.37 -7.54 15.43
N VAL A 236 -11.35 -6.63 15.56
CA VAL A 236 -12.28 -6.63 16.71
C VAL A 236 -13.47 -7.53 16.47
N GLU A 237 -14.13 -7.45 15.34
CA GLU A 237 -15.19 -8.34 14.88
C GLU A 237 -15.05 -8.58 13.39
N ALA A 238 -15.14 -9.83 12.94
CA ALA A 238 -15.14 -10.20 11.54
C ALA A 238 -15.93 -11.49 11.30
N ALA A 239 -16.86 -11.46 10.37
CA ALA A 239 -17.43 -12.69 9.83
C ALA A 239 -16.41 -13.39 8.91
N ALA A 240 -16.59 -14.69 8.64
CA ALA A 240 -15.66 -15.51 7.85
C ALA A 240 -15.33 -14.98 6.45
N LYS A 241 -16.16 -14.12 5.87
CA LYS A 241 -15.95 -13.47 4.55
C LYS A 241 -15.82 -11.95 4.66
N SER A 242 -15.40 -11.43 5.83
CA SER A 242 -15.27 -10.00 6.06
C SER A 242 -14.07 -9.42 5.29
N GLY A 243 -14.23 -8.20 4.74
CA GLY A 243 -13.13 -7.44 4.14
C GLY A 243 -12.00 -7.09 5.11
N SER A 244 -12.25 -7.06 6.43
CA SER A 244 -11.23 -6.88 7.47
C SER A 244 -10.23 -8.05 7.54
N LEU A 245 -10.64 -9.26 7.12
CA LEU A 245 -9.73 -10.40 7.01
C LEU A 245 -8.72 -10.23 5.88
N ILE A 246 -9.04 -9.44 4.84
CA ILE A 246 -8.09 -9.07 3.81
C ILE A 246 -6.98 -8.19 4.41
N THR A 247 -7.34 -7.27 5.31
CA THR A 247 -6.35 -6.43 6.01
C THR A 247 -5.44 -7.29 6.91
N ALA A 248 -6.02 -8.25 7.64
CA ALA A 248 -5.25 -9.20 8.45
C ALA A 248 -4.30 -10.05 7.60
N LYS A 249 -4.76 -10.54 6.44
CA LYS A 249 -3.90 -11.27 5.51
C LYS A 249 -2.77 -10.39 4.98
N ASN A 250 -3.08 -9.17 4.54
CA ASN A 250 -2.05 -8.23 4.09
C ASN A 250 -1.01 -7.96 5.20
N ALA A 251 -1.44 -7.87 6.46
CA ALA A 251 -0.54 -7.70 7.60
C ALA A 251 0.45 -8.88 7.71
N LEU A 252 -0.04 -10.12 7.64
CA LEU A 252 0.80 -11.31 7.66
C LEU A 252 1.77 -11.35 6.48
N ASP A 253 1.28 -11.06 5.26
CA ASP A 253 2.11 -11.02 4.04
C ASP A 253 3.20 -9.93 4.12
N GLN A 254 2.98 -8.89 4.94
CA GLN A 254 3.89 -7.76 5.20
C GLN A 254 4.78 -7.97 6.44
N GLY A 255 4.71 -9.12 7.10
CA GLY A 255 5.45 -9.41 8.34
C GLY A 255 4.99 -8.58 9.54
N ARG A 256 3.71 -8.17 9.57
CA ARG A 256 3.10 -7.45 10.71
C ARG A 256 2.30 -8.41 11.56
N ASP A 257 2.26 -8.15 12.87
CA ASP A 257 1.50 -8.97 13.80
C ASP A 257 0.00 -8.79 13.62
N VAL A 258 -0.72 -9.89 13.79
CA VAL A 258 -2.18 -9.92 13.75
C VAL A 258 -2.74 -10.30 15.11
N PHE A 259 -3.59 -9.45 15.60
CA PHE A 259 -4.32 -9.60 16.85
C PHE A 259 -5.81 -9.79 16.57
N ALA A 260 -6.48 -10.61 17.33
CA ALA A 260 -7.93 -10.82 17.17
C ALA A 260 -8.65 -10.88 18.51
N VAL A 261 -9.77 -10.16 18.58
CA VAL A 261 -10.65 -10.20 19.76
C VAL A 261 -11.53 -11.45 19.65
N PRO A 262 -11.52 -12.35 20.64
CA PRO A 262 -12.32 -13.55 20.62
C PRO A 262 -13.81 -13.23 20.79
N GLY A 263 -14.66 -14.07 20.23
CA GLY A 263 -16.08 -13.97 20.43
C GLY A 263 -16.78 -15.33 20.55
N HIS A 264 -18.07 -15.31 20.85
CA HIS A 264 -18.83 -16.53 21.04
C HIS A 264 -18.87 -17.34 19.71
N PRO A 265 -18.61 -18.67 19.71
CA PRO A 265 -18.57 -19.50 18.50
C PRO A 265 -19.88 -19.50 17.68
N MET A 266 -21.01 -19.26 18.33
CA MET A 266 -22.31 -19.15 17.65
C MET A 266 -22.60 -17.77 17.07
N ASP A 267 -21.77 -16.76 17.33
CA ASP A 267 -21.90 -15.44 16.71
C ASP A 267 -21.15 -15.41 15.37
N ALA A 268 -21.88 -15.26 14.28
CA ALA A 268 -21.30 -15.19 12.95
C ALA A 268 -20.25 -14.05 12.79
N ARG A 269 -20.37 -12.97 13.58
CA ARG A 269 -19.41 -11.83 13.57
C ARG A 269 -18.09 -12.16 14.24
N ALA A 270 -18.04 -13.21 15.06
CA ALA A 270 -16.83 -13.68 15.73
C ALA A 270 -16.08 -14.75 14.92
N SER A 271 -16.73 -15.35 13.93
CA SER A 271 -16.20 -16.52 13.21
C SER A 271 -14.83 -16.26 12.56
N GLY A 272 -14.63 -15.07 11.97
CA GLY A 272 -13.35 -14.68 11.35
C GLY A 272 -12.26 -14.44 12.40
N CYS A 273 -12.57 -13.75 13.50
CA CYS A 273 -11.61 -13.53 14.59
C CYS A 273 -11.20 -14.85 15.24
N ASN A 274 -12.16 -15.74 15.54
CA ASN A 274 -11.85 -17.06 16.11
C ASN A 274 -11.03 -17.93 15.14
N MET A 275 -11.23 -17.79 13.83
CA MET A 275 -10.41 -18.45 12.82
C MET A 275 -8.98 -17.90 12.83
N LEU A 276 -8.80 -16.57 12.85
CA LEU A 276 -7.48 -15.95 12.95
C LEU A 276 -6.71 -16.41 14.19
N ILE A 277 -7.38 -16.48 15.36
CA ILE A 277 -6.78 -16.96 16.61
C ILE A 277 -6.35 -18.43 16.48
N ARG A 278 -7.21 -19.29 15.92
CA ARG A 278 -6.87 -20.69 15.68
C ARG A 278 -5.68 -20.84 14.75
N ASP A 279 -5.55 -19.93 13.79
CA ASP A 279 -4.48 -19.94 12.77
C ASP A 279 -3.23 -19.19 13.25
N GLY A 280 -3.15 -18.76 14.51
CA GLY A 280 -1.97 -18.23 15.18
C GLY A 280 -1.99 -16.74 15.51
N ALA A 281 -3.08 -16.01 15.21
CA ALA A 281 -3.19 -14.63 15.65
C ALA A 281 -3.27 -14.53 17.18
N VAL A 282 -2.64 -13.50 17.75
CA VAL A 282 -2.64 -13.29 19.21
C VAL A 282 -4.04 -12.91 19.69
N LEU A 283 -4.52 -13.60 20.71
CA LEU A 283 -5.80 -13.31 21.34
C LEU A 283 -5.71 -12.04 22.19
N VAL A 284 -6.66 -11.11 21.97
CA VAL A 284 -6.73 -9.82 22.66
C VAL A 284 -7.95 -9.76 23.59
N ARG A 285 -7.71 -9.47 24.86
CA ARG A 285 -8.72 -9.19 25.90
C ARG A 285 -8.80 -7.70 26.23
N ASN A 286 -7.68 -6.99 26.13
CA ASN A 286 -7.50 -5.56 26.46
C ASN A 286 -6.29 -4.99 25.70
N ALA A 287 -6.04 -3.70 25.83
CA ALA A 287 -4.91 -3.05 25.14
C ALA A 287 -3.54 -3.50 25.66
N GLN A 288 -3.45 -3.96 26.92
CA GLN A 288 -2.19 -4.41 27.48
C GLN A 288 -1.65 -5.64 26.74
N ASP A 289 -2.53 -6.57 26.33
CA ASP A 289 -2.13 -7.73 25.51
C ASP A 289 -1.44 -7.30 24.20
N ILE A 290 -1.88 -6.18 23.61
CA ILE A 290 -1.27 -5.62 22.39
C ILE A 290 0.04 -4.91 22.73
N LEU A 291 0.05 -4.11 23.80
CA LEU A 291 1.22 -3.30 24.18
C LEU A 291 2.42 -4.16 24.58
N ASP A 292 2.18 -5.24 25.31
CA ASP A 292 3.22 -6.18 25.74
C ASP A 292 3.94 -6.80 24.52
N GLU A 293 3.17 -7.18 23.51
CA GLU A 293 3.71 -7.81 22.30
C GLU A 293 4.43 -6.79 21.41
N VAL A 294 3.80 -5.65 21.12
CA VAL A 294 4.37 -4.61 20.23
C VAL A 294 5.61 -3.95 20.84
N GLN A 295 5.71 -3.87 22.18
CA GLN A 295 6.90 -3.34 22.86
C GLN A 295 8.06 -4.35 22.87
N SER A 296 7.76 -5.65 22.99
CA SER A 296 8.79 -6.70 22.93
C SER A 296 9.54 -6.69 21.58
N LEU A 297 8.84 -6.37 20.51
CA LEU A 297 9.41 -6.24 19.17
C LEU A 297 10.30 -5.00 19.01
N SER A 298 9.98 -3.91 19.71
CA SER A 298 10.77 -2.67 19.64
C SER A 298 12.12 -2.77 20.38
N GLY A 299 12.24 -3.72 21.31
CA GLY A 299 13.49 -4.00 22.04
C GLY A 299 14.49 -4.88 21.27
N ASN A 300 14.06 -5.47 20.18
CA ASN A 300 14.84 -6.39 19.34
C ASN A 300 15.17 -5.83 17.94
N GLU A 301 15.05 -4.52 17.72
CA GLU A 301 15.69 -3.98 16.50
C GLU A 301 17.21 -4.23 16.65
N PRO A 302 17.81 -5.10 15.83
CA PRO A 302 19.26 -5.23 15.83
C PRO A 302 19.80 -3.84 15.47
N GLU A 303 20.61 -3.26 16.34
CA GLU A 303 21.48 -2.16 15.96
C GLU A 303 22.13 -2.56 14.65
N GLN A 304 21.69 -1.98 13.54
CA GLN A 304 22.33 -2.21 12.25
C GLN A 304 23.76 -1.64 12.42
N ALA A 305 24.67 -2.52 12.80
CA ALA A 305 26.08 -2.24 12.64
C ALA A 305 26.26 -1.95 11.13
N ASP A 306 26.61 -0.73 10.79
CA ASP A 306 27.07 -0.35 9.47
C ASP A 306 28.27 -1.24 9.12
N LEU A 307 27.99 -2.38 8.50
CA LEU A 307 29.00 -3.19 7.86
C LEU A 307 29.37 -2.47 6.55
N ASP A 308 30.42 -1.67 6.61
CA ASP A 308 31.11 -1.12 5.44
C ASP A 308 31.68 -2.30 4.62
N LEU A 309 30.81 -2.97 3.88
CA LEU A 309 31.24 -3.94 2.86
C LEU A 309 31.39 -3.21 1.54
N PRO A 310 32.57 -3.26 0.90
CA PRO A 310 32.74 -2.71 -0.43
C PRO A 310 31.83 -3.45 -1.41
N VAL A 311 30.80 -2.78 -1.90
CA VAL A 311 29.88 -3.30 -2.92
C VAL A 311 30.61 -3.35 -4.24
N ALA A 312 30.95 -4.56 -4.70
CA ALA A 312 31.45 -4.74 -6.06
C ALA A 312 30.33 -4.43 -7.06
N PRO A 313 30.59 -3.70 -8.14
CA PRO A 313 29.59 -3.39 -9.16
C PRO A 313 29.06 -4.69 -9.79
N PRO A 314 27.74 -4.82 -10.02
CA PRO A 314 27.18 -5.99 -10.65
C PRO A 314 27.68 -6.12 -12.11
N PRO A 315 27.90 -7.36 -12.60
CA PRO A 315 28.33 -7.55 -13.98
C PRO A 315 27.27 -7.08 -14.98
N PRO A 316 27.66 -6.55 -16.14
CA PRO A 316 26.73 -6.09 -17.16
C PRO A 316 25.86 -7.24 -17.69
N GLN A 317 24.54 -7.04 -17.69
CA GLN A 317 23.59 -8.04 -18.16
C GLN A 317 23.53 -8.07 -19.70
N PRO A 318 23.56 -9.26 -20.33
CA PRO A 318 23.45 -9.37 -21.79
C PRO A 318 22.06 -8.92 -22.26
N ARG A 319 21.99 -8.06 -23.27
CA ARG A 319 20.75 -7.66 -23.93
C ARG A 319 20.17 -8.83 -24.69
N ARG A 320 18.93 -9.20 -24.41
CA ARG A 320 18.21 -10.25 -25.14
C ARG A 320 17.77 -9.75 -26.53
N SER A 321 17.74 -10.66 -27.49
CA SER A 321 17.15 -10.41 -28.79
C SER A 321 15.61 -10.38 -28.69
N LYS A 322 14.93 -9.72 -29.65
CA LYS A 322 13.45 -9.70 -29.71
C LYS A 322 12.82 -11.09 -29.71
N GLN A 323 13.48 -12.07 -30.33
CA GLN A 323 13.01 -13.46 -30.38
C GLN A 323 13.09 -14.15 -29.00
N GLU A 324 14.17 -13.92 -28.24
CA GLU A 324 14.34 -14.46 -26.89
C GLU A 324 13.35 -13.84 -25.90
N THR A 325 13.03 -12.54 -26.06
CA THR A 325 12.01 -11.87 -25.25
C THR A 325 10.62 -12.45 -25.51
N GLN A 326 10.26 -12.66 -26.77
CA GLN A 326 8.97 -13.26 -27.14
C GLN A 326 8.84 -14.70 -26.65
N ALA A 327 9.91 -15.48 -26.72
CA ALA A 327 9.93 -16.84 -26.19
C ALA A 327 9.70 -16.86 -24.67
N LEU A 328 10.36 -15.94 -23.93
CA LEU A 328 10.15 -15.80 -22.50
C LEU A 328 8.72 -15.37 -22.16
N HIS A 329 8.15 -14.43 -22.91
CA HIS A 329 6.75 -14.01 -22.71
C HIS A 329 5.78 -15.19 -22.89
N GLN A 330 6.01 -16.05 -23.89
CA GLN A 330 5.16 -17.22 -24.10
C GLN A 330 5.32 -18.22 -22.93
N GLU A 331 6.54 -18.48 -22.48
CA GLU A 331 6.81 -19.38 -21.36
C GLU A 331 6.16 -18.89 -20.05
N ILE A 332 6.18 -17.58 -19.79
CA ILE A 332 5.49 -16.95 -18.66
C ILE A 332 3.96 -17.18 -18.75
N LEU A 333 3.36 -16.98 -19.93
CA LEU A 333 1.91 -17.20 -20.13
C LEU A 333 1.52 -18.67 -19.92
N ASP A 334 2.34 -19.58 -20.40
CA ASP A 334 2.08 -21.03 -20.28
C ASP A 334 2.14 -21.53 -18.81
N ARG A 335 2.88 -20.81 -17.94
CA ARG A 335 2.97 -21.09 -16.49
C ARG A 335 1.88 -20.38 -15.66
N LEU A 336 1.25 -19.35 -16.22
CA LEU A 336 0.16 -18.64 -15.56
C LEU A 336 -1.17 -19.33 -15.85
N GLY A 337 -1.68 -20.01 -14.85
CA GLY A 337 -2.99 -20.64 -14.89
C GLY A 337 -4.13 -19.66 -14.60
N PRO A 338 -5.38 -20.15 -14.47
CA PRO A 338 -6.53 -19.35 -14.08
C PRO A 338 -6.46 -18.83 -12.64
N SER A 339 -5.58 -19.40 -11.81
CA SER A 339 -5.33 -18.94 -10.44
C SER A 339 -4.13 -18.02 -10.38
N PRO A 340 -4.18 -16.92 -9.60
CA PRO A 340 -3.05 -16.03 -9.43
C PRO A 340 -1.82 -16.74 -8.82
N VAL A 341 -0.63 -16.41 -9.32
CA VAL A 341 0.66 -16.97 -8.89
C VAL A 341 1.56 -15.85 -8.38
N SER A 342 2.33 -16.06 -7.31
CA SER A 342 3.29 -15.06 -6.85
C SER A 342 4.47 -14.93 -7.82
N GLU A 343 5.01 -13.70 -7.94
CA GLU A 343 6.18 -13.44 -8.78
C GLU A 343 7.36 -14.36 -8.41
N ASP A 344 7.62 -14.56 -7.11
CA ASP A 344 8.69 -15.44 -6.63
C ASP A 344 8.49 -16.90 -7.01
N GLN A 345 7.24 -17.38 -7.02
CA GLN A 345 6.92 -18.73 -7.45
C GLN A 345 7.18 -18.88 -8.95
N LEU A 346 6.74 -17.90 -9.74
CA LEU A 346 6.94 -17.90 -11.18
C LEU A 346 8.44 -17.87 -11.56
N ILE A 347 9.24 -17.06 -10.86
CA ILE A 347 10.69 -16.99 -11.04
C ILE A 347 11.34 -18.37 -10.77
N ARG A 348 10.92 -19.03 -9.69
CA ARG A 348 11.40 -20.39 -9.36
C ARG A 348 10.99 -21.42 -10.42
N ASP A 349 9.74 -21.35 -10.90
CA ASP A 349 9.21 -22.30 -11.88
C ASP A 349 9.86 -22.14 -13.26
N LEU A 350 10.30 -20.92 -13.60
CA LEU A 350 11.05 -20.62 -14.82
C LEU A 350 12.53 -20.96 -14.69
N ASN A 351 13.03 -21.15 -13.49
CA ASN A 351 14.46 -21.38 -13.19
C ASN A 351 15.39 -20.31 -13.80
N LEU A 352 14.93 -19.06 -13.80
CA LEU A 352 15.63 -17.88 -14.33
C LEU A 352 15.94 -16.90 -13.21
N ALA A 353 16.93 -16.01 -13.44
CA ALA A 353 17.22 -14.94 -12.49
C ALA A 353 16.08 -13.90 -12.48
N SER A 354 15.77 -13.36 -11.30
CA SER A 354 14.78 -12.29 -11.13
C SER A 354 15.03 -11.10 -12.07
N SER A 355 16.30 -10.71 -12.25
CA SER A 355 16.72 -9.65 -13.18
C SER A 355 16.35 -9.92 -14.65
N GLN A 356 16.01 -11.13 -15.01
CA GLN A 356 15.60 -11.51 -16.36
C GLN A 356 14.08 -11.62 -16.49
N VAL A 357 13.37 -12.01 -15.44
CA VAL A 357 11.92 -12.23 -15.43
C VAL A 357 11.15 -10.93 -15.16
N SER A 358 11.59 -10.13 -14.18
CA SER A 358 10.86 -8.92 -13.79
C SER A 358 10.69 -7.88 -14.91
N PRO A 359 11.67 -7.62 -15.79
CA PRO A 359 11.45 -6.75 -16.96
C PRO A 359 10.38 -7.29 -17.90
N ALA A 360 10.42 -8.60 -18.20
CA ALA A 360 9.43 -9.24 -19.08
C ALA A 360 8.02 -9.18 -18.50
N LEU A 361 7.85 -9.40 -17.18
CA LEU A 361 6.55 -9.24 -16.50
C LEU A 361 6.01 -7.82 -16.63
N THR A 362 6.88 -6.82 -16.54
CA THR A 362 6.45 -5.43 -16.68
C THR A 362 6.06 -5.08 -18.11
N GLU A 363 6.79 -5.59 -19.11
CA GLU A 363 6.39 -5.46 -20.52
C GLU A 363 5.00 -6.06 -20.75
N MET A 364 4.76 -7.27 -20.25
CA MET A 364 3.47 -7.94 -20.36
C MET A 364 2.34 -7.26 -19.57
N GLU A 365 2.65 -6.58 -18.47
CA GLU A 365 1.70 -5.74 -17.74
C GLU A 365 1.33 -4.48 -18.56
N LEU A 366 2.31 -3.84 -19.21
CA LEU A 366 2.08 -2.73 -20.13
C LEU A 366 1.28 -3.14 -21.36
N GLU A 367 1.55 -4.33 -21.93
CA GLU A 367 0.74 -4.93 -23.01
C GLU A 367 -0.70 -5.23 -22.56
N GLY A 368 -0.96 -5.26 -21.27
CA GLY A 368 -2.26 -5.62 -20.69
C GLY A 368 -2.56 -7.12 -20.82
N ARG A 369 -1.54 -7.96 -20.96
CA ARG A 369 -1.63 -9.44 -20.95
C ARG A 369 -1.61 -10.01 -19.55
N LEU A 370 -1.01 -9.27 -18.62
CA LEU A 370 -0.96 -9.55 -17.19
C LEU A 370 -1.56 -8.42 -16.37
N LYS A 371 -2.04 -8.75 -15.21
CA LYS A 371 -2.33 -7.77 -14.16
C LYS A 371 -1.74 -8.22 -12.82
N ARG A 372 -1.23 -7.29 -12.06
CA ARG A 372 -0.74 -7.51 -10.72
C ARG A 372 -1.87 -7.29 -9.71
N LEU A 373 -2.04 -8.24 -8.81
CA LEU A 373 -2.99 -8.18 -7.70
C LEU A 373 -2.25 -7.84 -6.40
N SER A 374 -3.01 -7.51 -5.36
CA SER A 374 -2.46 -7.27 -4.02
C SER A 374 -1.63 -8.48 -3.52
N GLY A 375 -0.52 -8.20 -2.82
CA GLY A 375 0.41 -9.24 -2.36
C GLY A 375 1.37 -9.75 -3.42
N GLY A 376 1.65 -8.98 -4.51
CA GLY A 376 2.60 -9.37 -5.55
C GLY A 376 2.16 -10.55 -6.41
N MET A 377 0.86 -10.87 -6.40
CA MET A 377 0.28 -11.95 -7.21
C MET A 377 0.08 -11.51 -8.65
N LEU A 378 0.38 -12.39 -9.59
CA LEU A 378 0.22 -12.20 -11.03
C LEU A 378 -0.96 -13.02 -11.54
N ALA A 379 -1.78 -12.43 -12.41
CA ALA A 379 -2.89 -13.09 -13.07
C ALA A 379 -2.95 -12.68 -14.54
N LEU A 380 -3.49 -13.56 -15.39
CA LEU A 380 -3.81 -13.21 -16.77
C LEU A 380 -4.85 -12.07 -16.79
N ALA A 381 -4.65 -11.09 -17.64
CA ALA A 381 -5.66 -10.06 -17.89
C ALA A 381 -6.70 -10.64 -18.86
N VAL A 382 -7.90 -10.96 -18.35
CA VAL A 382 -9.06 -11.41 -19.11
C VAL A 382 -9.81 -10.21 -19.65
#